data_68abef2c6b84c80c2e7eb8a9defb7e67
#
_entry.id   68abef2c6b84c80c2e7eb8a9defb7e67
#
_cell.length_a   1.000
_cell.length_b   1.000
_cell.length_c   1.000
_cell.angle_alpha   90.00
_cell.angle_beta   90.00
_cell.angle_gamma   90.00
#
_symmetry.space_group_name_H-M   'P 1'
#
loop_
_entity.id
_entity.type
_entity.pdbx_description
1 polymer ?
#
loop_
_entity_poly.entity_id
_entity_poly.type
_entity_poly.pdbx_seq_one_letter_code
_entity_poly.pdbx_strand_id
1 'polypeptide(L)'
;MHKLGVIVPYRNRPNQLKHFLNHIKLYLDKKDIDYEIIIVEQTEKNNFNRGKLLNIGFIKAEELKCDYIVFHDIDMLPIDADYSYTSKPTHLITELDLPKGVSRTLFDEYFGGVTIFPSNIFRQINGYSNKYFGWGFEDDDLLLRCLDIS
;
A
#
# COMPACT_ATOMS: atom_id res chain seq x y z
N MET A 1 -10.29 -11.69 15.30
CA MET A 1 -9.26 -11.83 14.23
C MET A 1 -9.39 -10.66 13.27
N HIS A 2 -8.26 -10.06 12.90
CA HIS A 2 -8.26 -8.93 11.98
C HIS A 2 -8.15 -9.40 10.53
N LYS A 3 -8.81 -8.69 9.61
CA LYS A 3 -8.78 -8.97 8.19
C LYS A 3 -8.06 -7.86 7.44
N LEU A 4 -7.08 -8.25 6.63
CA LEU A 4 -6.23 -7.35 5.86
C LEU A 4 -6.78 -7.14 4.44
N GLY A 5 -6.86 -5.90 3.98
CA GLY A 5 -7.06 -5.58 2.57
C GLY A 5 -5.72 -5.18 1.94
N VAL A 6 -5.27 -5.94 0.95
CA VAL A 6 -4.07 -5.60 0.18
C VAL A 6 -4.49 -4.82 -1.05
N ILE A 7 -4.20 -3.52 -1.07
CA ILE A 7 -4.66 -2.61 -2.13
C ILE A 7 -3.48 -2.27 -3.05
N VAL A 8 -3.62 -2.62 -4.32
CA VAL A 8 -2.55 -2.49 -5.33
C VAL A 8 -3.01 -1.59 -6.47
N PRO A 9 -2.40 -0.40 -6.64
CA PRO A 9 -2.68 0.43 -7.80
C PRO A 9 -2.02 -0.17 -9.03
N TYR A 10 -2.77 -0.24 -10.13
CA TYR A 10 -2.32 -1.00 -11.30
C TYR A 10 -2.67 -0.30 -12.60
N ARG A 11 -1.73 -0.32 -13.55
CA ARG A 11 -1.98 0.01 -14.95
C ARG A 11 -0.95 -0.67 -15.85
N ASN A 12 -1.44 -1.57 -16.70
CA ASN A 12 -0.70 -2.17 -17.82
C ASN A 12 0.68 -2.75 -17.46
N ARG A 13 0.73 -3.59 -16.42
CA ARG A 13 1.93 -4.34 -16.01
C ARG A 13 1.59 -5.81 -15.77
N PRO A 14 1.17 -6.56 -16.81
CA PRO A 14 0.63 -7.92 -16.61
C PRO A 14 1.66 -8.91 -16.06
N ASN A 15 2.92 -8.81 -16.46
CA ASN A 15 3.96 -9.70 -15.96
C ASN A 15 4.29 -9.43 -14.49
N GLN A 16 4.39 -8.17 -14.13
CA GLN A 16 4.62 -7.74 -12.75
C GLN A 16 3.44 -8.15 -11.85
N LEU A 17 2.21 -7.99 -12.35
CA LEU A 17 1.02 -8.38 -11.60
C LEU A 17 1.01 -9.88 -11.30
N LYS A 18 1.29 -10.71 -12.30
CA LYS A 18 1.34 -12.16 -12.12
C LYS A 18 2.39 -12.56 -11.10
N HIS A 19 3.58 -12.00 -11.21
CA HIS A 19 4.68 -12.29 -10.30
C HIS A 19 4.36 -11.84 -8.87
N PHE A 20 3.82 -10.64 -8.72
CA PHE A 20 3.40 -10.11 -7.43
C PHE A 20 2.34 -11.00 -6.78
N LEU A 21 1.27 -11.35 -7.51
CA LEU A 21 0.19 -12.17 -6.96
C LEU A 21 0.69 -13.53 -6.48
N ASN A 22 1.55 -14.18 -7.24
CA ASN A 22 2.11 -15.47 -6.83
C ASN A 22 2.94 -15.34 -5.56
N HIS A 23 3.76 -14.30 -5.46
CA HIS A 23 4.64 -14.08 -4.31
C HIS A 23 3.86 -13.70 -3.05
N ILE A 24 2.96 -12.71 -3.16
CA ILE A 24 2.24 -12.17 -1.98
C ILE A 24 1.29 -13.21 -1.37
N LYS A 25 0.62 -14.00 -2.21
CA LYS A 25 -0.27 -15.05 -1.72
C LYS A 25 0.48 -16.09 -0.92
N LEU A 26 1.59 -16.58 -1.45
CA LEU A 26 2.43 -17.55 -0.73
C LEU A 26 2.96 -16.96 0.58
N TYR A 27 3.37 -15.71 0.54
CA TYR A 27 3.91 -15.04 1.72
C TYR A 27 2.87 -14.89 2.83
N LEU A 28 1.69 -14.38 2.49
CA LEU A 28 0.62 -14.15 3.48
C LEU A 28 0.01 -15.46 3.99
N ASP A 29 -0.12 -16.47 3.13
CA ASP A 29 -0.62 -17.78 3.54
C ASP A 29 0.27 -18.42 4.60
N LYS A 30 1.58 -18.26 4.48
CA LYS A 30 2.54 -18.76 5.48
C LYS A 30 2.45 -18.05 6.82
N LYS A 31 1.96 -16.80 6.82
CA LYS A 31 1.83 -15.99 8.03
C LYS A 31 0.48 -16.15 8.73
N ASP A 32 -0.40 -16.96 8.21
CA ASP A 32 -1.74 -17.22 8.75
C ASP A 32 -2.54 -15.92 8.92
N ILE A 33 -2.52 -15.06 7.90
CA ILE A 33 -3.24 -13.79 7.87
C ILE A 33 -4.49 -13.96 7.03
N ASP A 34 -5.65 -13.53 7.54
CA ASP A 34 -6.89 -13.41 6.77
C ASP A 34 -6.81 -12.16 5.91
N TYR A 35 -6.87 -12.31 4.58
CA TYR A 35 -6.65 -11.20 3.66
C TYR A 35 -7.52 -11.27 2.41
N GLU A 36 -7.72 -10.10 1.80
CA GLU A 36 -8.27 -9.94 0.45
C GLU A 36 -7.27 -9.12 -0.38
N ILE A 37 -7.09 -9.50 -1.64
CA ILE A 37 -6.24 -8.72 -2.55
C ILE A 37 -7.14 -7.93 -3.47
N ILE A 38 -6.92 -6.61 -3.51
CA ILE A 38 -7.73 -5.65 -4.26
C ILE A 38 -6.84 -4.95 -5.28
N ILE A 39 -6.98 -5.33 -6.55
CA ILE A 39 -6.25 -4.70 -7.65
C ILE A 39 -7.11 -3.58 -8.21
N VAL A 40 -6.63 -2.34 -8.14
CA VAL A 40 -7.37 -1.17 -8.62
C VAL A 40 -6.69 -0.68 -9.89
N GLU A 41 -7.34 -0.92 -11.03
CA GLU A 41 -6.79 -0.59 -12.34
C GLU A 41 -7.27 0.76 -12.84
N GLN A 42 -6.31 1.60 -13.26
CA GLN A 42 -6.64 2.82 -13.99
C GLN A 42 -6.74 2.52 -15.48
N THR A 43 -7.94 2.64 -16.02
CA THR A 43 -8.22 2.39 -17.45
C THR A 43 -8.10 3.65 -18.29
N GLU A 44 -8.16 4.82 -17.68
CA GLU A 44 -8.06 6.10 -18.36
C GLU A 44 -6.63 6.36 -18.87
N LYS A 45 -6.54 7.10 -19.98
CA LYS A 45 -5.23 7.42 -20.60
C LYS A 45 -4.52 8.60 -19.95
N ASN A 46 -5.11 9.18 -18.91
CA ASN A 46 -4.51 10.29 -18.17
C ASN A 46 -3.28 9.84 -17.37
N ASN A 47 -2.54 10.80 -16.85
CA ASN A 47 -1.44 10.51 -15.95
C ASN A 47 -1.91 9.65 -14.77
N PHE A 48 -1.06 8.73 -14.36
CA PHE A 48 -1.37 7.80 -13.28
C PHE A 48 -1.66 8.56 -11.98
N ASN A 49 -2.81 8.27 -11.36
CA ASN A 49 -3.21 8.88 -10.09
C ASN A 49 -3.24 7.79 -9.02
N ARG A 50 -2.08 7.50 -8.44
CA ARG A 50 -1.89 6.47 -7.43
C ARG A 50 -2.78 6.71 -6.19
N GLY A 51 -2.78 7.93 -5.67
CA GLY A 51 -3.58 8.27 -4.49
C GLY A 51 -5.07 8.03 -4.68
N LYS A 52 -5.61 8.41 -5.83
CA LYS A 52 -7.02 8.18 -6.16
C LYS A 52 -7.35 6.69 -6.24
N LEU A 53 -6.47 5.91 -6.88
CA LEU A 53 -6.65 4.45 -6.96
C LEU A 53 -6.65 3.82 -5.57
N LEU A 54 -5.76 4.26 -4.69
CA LEU A 54 -5.69 3.73 -3.33
C LEU A 54 -6.93 4.10 -2.52
N ASN A 55 -7.48 5.31 -2.71
CA ASN A 55 -8.74 5.71 -2.09
C ASN A 55 -9.90 4.83 -2.55
N ILE A 56 -9.99 4.53 -3.85
CA ILE A 56 -11.01 3.64 -4.41
C ILE A 56 -10.85 2.23 -3.82
N GLY A 57 -9.62 1.74 -3.74
CA GLY A 57 -9.32 0.44 -3.14
C GLY A 57 -9.73 0.37 -1.67
N PHE A 58 -9.56 1.46 -0.93
CA PHE A 58 -10.00 1.53 0.46
C PHE A 58 -11.51 1.38 0.60
N ILE A 59 -12.29 2.03 -0.28
CA ILE A 59 -13.74 1.88 -0.29
C ILE A 59 -14.11 0.41 -0.49
N LYS A 60 -13.46 -0.28 -1.41
CA LYS A 60 -13.69 -1.70 -1.64
C LYS A 60 -13.31 -2.55 -0.43
N ALA A 61 -12.20 -2.23 0.22
CA ALA A 61 -11.77 -2.93 1.44
C ALA A 61 -12.79 -2.78 2.57
N GLU A 62 -13.40 -1.61 2.71
CA GLU A 62 -14.49 -1.40 3.67
C GLU A 62 -15.72 -2.25 3.36
N GLU A 63 -16.09 -2.35 2.08
CA GLU A 63 -17.18 -3.25 1.65
C GLU A 63 -16.89 -4.71 2.01
N LEU A 64 -15.64 -5.13 1.90
CA LEU A 64 -15.18 -6.48 2.24
C LEU A 64 -14.91 -6.67 3.74
N LYS A 65 -15.18 -5.63 4.54
CA LYS A 65 -15.03 -5.64 6.02
C LYS A 65 -13.59 -5.85 6.48
N CYS A 66 -12.64 -5.31 5.73
CA CYS A 66 -11.24 -5.27 6.16
C CYS A 66 -11.06 -4.21 7.24
N ASP A 67 -10.50 -4.58 8.37
CA ASP A 67 -10.30 -3.66 9.51
C ASP A 67 -8.92 -3.00 9.50
N TYR A 68 -8.02 -3.49 8.66
CA TYR A 68 -6.78 -2.79 8.32
C TYR A 68 -6.40 -3.07 6.88
N ILE A 69 -5.57 -2.20 6.33
CA ILE A 69 -5.19 -2.24 4.91
C ILE A 69 -3.69 -2.07 4.75
N VAL A 70 -3.16 -2.60 3.67
CA VAL A 70 -1.81 -2.29 3.22
C VAL A 70 -1.90 -1.73 1.80
N PHE A 71 -1.36 -0.53 1.60
CA PHE A 71 -1.15 0.04 0.28
C PHE A 71 0.16 -0.50 -0.25
N HIS A 72 0.10 -1.22 -1.35
CA HIS A 72 1.21 -2.04 -1.81
C HIS A 72 1.51 -1.78 -3.28
N ASP A 73 2.72 -1.31 -3.57
CA ASP A 73 3.16 -1.20 -4.95
C ASP A 73 3.45 -2.59 -5.52
N ILE A 74 3.16 -2.75 -6.81
CA ILE A 74 3.24 -4.04 -7.49
C ILE A 74 4.68 -4.57 -7.64
N ASP A 75 5.66 -3.68 -7.62
CA ASP A 75 7.08 -4.01 -7.77
C ASP A 75 7.80 -4.25 -6.44
N MET A 76 7.08 -4.17 -5.31
CA MET A 76 7.62 -4.46 -3.99
C MET A 76 7.26 -5.89 -3.58
N LEU A 77 8.27 -6.73 -3.34
CA LEU A 77 8.07 -8.12 -2.94
C LEU A 77 8.56 -8.32 -1.51
N PRO A 78 7.71 -8.76 -0.57
CA PRO A 78 8.15 -8.95 0.81
C PRO A 78 9.08 -10.15 0.97
N ILE A 79 10.14 -9.99 1.73
CA ILE A 79 11.00 -11.09 2.20
C ILE A 79 10.81 -11.30 3.70
N ASP A 80 10.92 -10.22 4.46
CA ASP A 80 10.84 -10.26 5.92
C ASP A 80 10.11 -9.00 6.41
N ALA A 81 8.81 -8.96 6.13
CA ALA A 81 7.95 -7.84 6.52
C ALA A 81 6.79 -8.36 7.36
N ASP A 82 6.41 -7.60 8.38
CA ASP A 82 5.31 -7.95 9.28
C ASP A 82 4.02 -7.29 8.82
N TYR A 83 3.13 -8.07 8.22
CA TYR A 83 1.83 -7.63 7.75
C TYR A 83 0.71 -7.82 8.79
N SER A 84 1.06 -8.10 10.03
CA SER A 84 0.05 -8.23 11.09
C SER A 84 -0.60 -6.88 11.42
N TYR A 85 -1.74 -6.94 12.09
CA TYR A 85 -2.48 -5.75 12.48
C TYR A 85 -1.63 -4.82 13.34
N THR A 86 -1.73 -3.52 13.04
CA THR A 86 -1.10 -2.47 13.83
C THR A 86 -2.13 -1.36 14.10
N SER A 87 -2.07 -0.77 15.28
CA SER A 87 -2.96 0.33 15.67
C SER A 87 -2.52 1.70 15.14
N LYS A 88 -1.36 1.77 14.50
CA LYS A 88 -0.78 3.02 13.96
C LYS A 88 -0.36 2.83 12.50
N PRO A 89 -0.39 3.88 11.69
CA PRO A 89 0.20 3.81 10.35
C PRO A 89 1.66 3.36 10.42
N THR A 90 2.02 2.38 9.59
CA THR A 90 3.33 1.76 9.63
C THR A 90 3.87 1.58 8.23
N HIS A 91 5.03 2.16 7.97
CA HIS A 91 5.75 1.93 6.73
C HIS A 91 6.55 0.63 6.84
N LEU A 92 6.27 -0.33 5.95
CA LEU A 92 7.02 -1.57 5.91
C LEU A 92 8.24 -1.39 5.02
N ILE A 93 9.41 -1.35 5.65
CA ILE A 93 10.66 -1.37 4.91
C ILE A 93 10.96 -2.82 4.59
N THR A 94 10.75 -3.20 3.34
CA THR A 94 11.17 -4.51 2.86
C THR A 94 12.60 -4.40 2.38
N GLU A 95 13.45 -5.32 2.75
CA GLU A 95 14.87 -5.32 2.35
C GLU A 95 15.11 -5.53 0.86
N LEU A 96 14.03 -5.55 0.10
CA LEU A 96 13.99 -6.30 -1.09
C LEU A 96 14.54 -5.76 -2.32
N ASP A 97 14.22 -4.58 -2.68
CA ASP A 97 14.49 -4.11 -4.01
C ASP A 97 15.09 -2.71 -4.01
N LEU A 98 15.89 -2.45 -3.00
CA LEU A 98 16.77 -1.30 -3.10
C LEU A 98 17.87 -1.63 -4.12
N PRO A 99 18.06 -0.80 -5.15
CA PRO A 99 19.19 -0.96 -6.05
C PRO A 99 20.50 -1.09 -5.25
N LYS A 100 21.44 -1.89 -5.74
CA LYS A 100 22.75 -2.04 -5.08
C LYS A 100 23.38 -0.67 -4.83
N GLY A 101 23.78 -0.42 -3.59
CA GLY A 101 24.42 0.82 -3.20
C GLY A 101 23.49 1.93 -2.71
N VAL A 102 22.17 1.70 -2.68
CA VAL A 102 21.24 2.66 -2.10
C VAL A 102 21.12 2.40 -0.61
N SER A 103 21.41 3.42 0.21
CA SER A 103 21.31 3.35 1.65
C SER A 103 19.85 3.39 2.12
N ARG A 104 19.49 2.56 3.10
CA ARG A 104 18.17 2.60 3.73
C ARG A 104 17.85 3.95 4.35
N THR A 105 18.85 4.66 4.83
CA THR A 105 18.65 5.98 5.45
C THR A 105 18.07 7.02 4.51
N LEU A 106 18.24 6.85 3.19
CA LEU A 106 17.64 7.73 2.21
C LEU A 106 16.11 7.62 2.15
N PHE A 107 15.54 6.56 2.72
CA PHE A 107 14.11 6.27 2.67
C PHE A 107 13.42 6.34 4.03
N ASP A 108 14.11 6.78 5.09
CA ASP A 108 13.53 6.86 6.44
C ASP A 108 12.30 7.76 6.49
N GLU A 109 12.25 8.79 5.62
CA GLU A 109 11.12 9.71 5.51
C GLU A 109 10.17 9.34 4.37
N TYR A 110 10.45 8.26 3.63
CA TYR A 110 9.60 7.81 2.53
C TYR A 110 8.42 7.03 3.07
N PHE A 111 7.21 7.49 2.77
CA PHE A 111 5.98 6.88 3.27
C PHE A 111 5.15 6.28 2.14
N GLY A 112 5.82 5.56 1.25
CA GLY A 112 5.21 4.92 0.08
C GLY A 112 5.63 3.47 -0.06
N GLY A 113 5.39 2.90 -1.21
CA GLY A 113 5.71 1.51 -1.53
C GLY A 113 4.82 0.51 -0.80
N VAL A 114 5.06 0.28 0.48
CA VAL A 114 4.26 -0.64 1.30
C VAL A 114 3.96 0.03 2.64
N THR A 115 2.69 0.39 2.84
CA THR A 115 2.26 1.12 4.05
C THR A 115 1.00 0.51 4.62
N ILE A 116 1.04 0.13 5.91
CA ILE A 116 -0.11 -0.42 6.63
C ILE A 116 -0.85 0.68 7.38
N PHE A 117 -2.18 0.65 7.30
CA PHE A 117 -3.06 1.54 8.06
C PHE A 117 -4.17 0.75 8.72
N PRO A 118 -4.48 1.04 10.01
CA PRO A 118 -5.81 0.70 10.52
C PRO A 118 -6.86 1.47 9.71
N SER A 119 -7.95 0.82 9.36
CA SER A 119 -8.98 1.45 8.52
C SER A 119 -9.54 2.73 9.14
N ASN A 120 -9.73 2.74 10.46
CA ASN A 120 -10.24 3.91 11.17
C ASN A 120 -9.31 5.12 11.07
N ILE A 121 -7.99 4.91 11.11
CA ILE A 121 -7.02 6.00 10.98
C ILE A 121 -7.00 6.56 9.56
N PHE A 122 -7.03 5.70 8.56
CA PHE A 122 -7.06 6.16 7.16
C PHE A 122 -8.32 6.99 6.88
N ARG A 123 -9.45 6.58 7.42
CA ARG A 123 -10.70 7.34 7.34
C ARG A 123 -10.58 8.69 8.05
N GLN A 124 -9.96 8.72 9.23
CA GLN A 124 -9.77 9.94 10.03
C GLN A 124 -8.94 11.00 9.31
N ILE A 125 -7.89 10.60 8.61
CA ILE A 125 -7.03 11.53 7.85
C ILE A 125 -7.61 11.86 6.46
N ASN A 126 -8.77 11.32 6.12
CA ASN A 126 -9.45 11.55 4.84
C ASN A 126 -8.69 11.02 3.61
N GLY A 127 -7.93 9.95 3.78
CA GLY A 127 -7.27 9.23 2.69
C GLY A 127 -6.15 10.01 1.99
N TYR A 128 -5.81 9.56 0.79
CA TYR A 128 -4.85 10.25 -0.07
C TYR A 128 -5.50 11.43 -0.77
N SER A 129 -4.69 12.43 -1.13
CA SER A 129 -5.15 13.48 -2.03
C SER A 129 -5.37 12.93 -3.45
N ASN A 130 -6.50 13.30 -4.07
CA ASN A 130 -6.79 12.94 -5.47
C ASN A 130 -6.12 13.89 -6.48
N LYS A 131 -5.37 14.89 -6.01
CA LYS A 131 -4.82 15.96 -6.85
C LYS A 131 -3.43 15.67 -7.42
N TYR A 132 -2.77 14.62 -6.98
CA TYR A 132 -1.43 14.27 -7.45
C TYR A 132 -1.49 13.28 -8.60
N PHE A 133 -0.87 13.64 -9.71
CA PHE A 133 -0.79 12.81 -10.91
C PHE A 133 0.66 12.49 -11.22
N GLY A 134 0.92 11.32 -11.79
CA GLY A 134 2.26 10.86 -12.08
C GLY A 134 2.95 10.32 -10.84
N TRP A 135 4.25 10.58 -10.71
CA TRP A 135 5.07 10.05 -9.62
C TRP A 135 5.35 11.11 -8.57
N GLY A 136 5.15 10.73 -7.29
CA GLY A 136 5.64 11.50 -6.14
C GLY A 136 4.59 12.37 -5.47
N PHE A 137 4.94 12.92 -4.33
CA PHE A 137 4.23 13.89 -3.47
C PHE A 137 2.98 13.40 -2.76
N GLU A 138 2.18 12.45 -3.28
CA GLU A 138 0.99 11.93 -2.59
C GLU A 138 1.35 11.24 -1.27
N ASP A 139 2.49 10.55 -1.23
CA ASP A 139 2.98 9.88 -0.03
C ASP A 139 3.47 10.90 1.01
N ASP A 140 4.15 11.94 0.58
CA ASP A 140 4.63 13.01 1.47
C ASP A 140 3.45 13.76 2.10
N ASP A 141 2.43 14.08 1.31
CA ASP A 141 1.21 14.70 1.79
C ASP A 141 0.50 13.82 2.82
N LEU A 142 0.43 12.52 2.57
CA LEU A 142 -0.18 11.55 3.49
C LEU A 142 0.59 11.49 4.80
N LEU A 143 1.92 11.44 4.75
CA LEU A 143 2.76 11.41 5.95
C LEU A 143 2.53 12.64 6.82
N LEU A 144 2.51 13.84 6.22
CA LEU A 144 2.27 15.08 6.96
C LEU A 144 0.92 15.04 7.69
N ARG A 145 -0.13 14.55 7.05
CA ARG A 145 -1.45 14.46 7.68
C ARG A 145 -1.48 13.41 8.79
N CYS A 146 -0.71 12.33 8.68
CA CYS A 146 -0.56 11.37 9.77
C CYS A 146 0.13 11.98 10.99
N LEU A 147 1.14 12.81 10.76
CA LEU A 147 1.87 13.49 11.83
C LEU A 147 0.98 14.50 12.56
N ASP A 148 0.04 15.14 11.85
CA ASP A 148 -0.87 16.13 12.45
C ASP A 148 -1.84 15.52 13.47
N ILE A 149 -2.15 14.23 13.38
CA ILE A 149 -3.09 13.57 14.30
C ILE A 149 -2.41 12.82 15.43
N SER A 150 -1.09 12.75 15.43
CA SER A 150 -0.33 11.99 16.44
C SER A 150 0.03 12.80 17.67
#